data_319dade2058d7a65503599be7607dc57
#
_entry.id   319dade2058d7a65503599be7607dc57
#
_cell.length_a   1.000
_cell.length_b   1.000
_cell.length_c   1.000
_cell.angle_alpha   90.00
_cell.angle_beta   90.00
_cell.angle_gamma   90.00
#
_symmetry.space_group_name_H-M   'P 1'
#
loop_
_entity.id
_entity.type
_entity.pdbx_description
1 polymer ?
#
loop_
_entity_poly.entity_id
_entity_poly.type
_entity_poly.pdbx_seq_one_letter_code
_entity_poly.pdbx_strand_id
1 'polypeptide(L)'
;MTIDDTTIIDRYNNRYFDDVMRNEELDTVCWDLYKVHKEKTDKDFWHVDNIEPNFPELDNIKKEDIDAKKDFFAAQNGEYARKVIPKVKSLMLIQEMDRKGELTNKVKKIFDYDELVLNLHIQEPGTMISIHVDYNRSLFRDYPTKSKTLLIKNMKRYVWFLQDQQPGQMFNVGRQFVTWKRGDVVQWPWYMPHATANASEQDRHLLTLIGF
;
A
#
# COMPACT_ATOMS: atom_id res chain seq x y z
N MET A 1 25.21 17.59 -5.90
CA MET A 1 25.45 16.15 -5.66
C MET A 1 24.10 15.48 -5.76
N THR A 2 23.76 14.92 -6.89
CA THR A 2 22.51 14.20 -7.08
C THR A 2 22.64 12.84 -6.39
N ILE A 3 22.02 12.72 -5.24
CA ILE A 3 21.88 11.43 -4.57
C ILE A 3 20.83 10.68 -5.40
N ASP A 4 21.20 9.58 -6.04
CA ASP A 4 20.24 8.71 -6.69
C ASP A 4 19.56 7.79 -5.65
N ASP A 5 18.42 7.21 -6.03
CA ASP A 5 17.66 6.33 -5.14
C ASP A 5 18.50 5.12 -4.70
N THR A 6 19.42 4.68 -5.55
CA THR A 6 20.34 3.57 -5.28
C THR A 6 21.30 3.90 -4.15
N THR A 7 21.86 5.13 -4.15
CA THR A 7 22.78 5.58 -3.08
C THR A 7 22.07 5.65 -1.73
N ILE A 8 20.82 6.12 -1.69
CA ILE A 8 20.04 6.16 -0.45
C ILE A 8 19.73 4.73 0.01
N ILE A 9 19.25 3.87 -0.89
CA ILE A 9 18.96 2.48 -0.61
C ILE A 9 20.23 1.76 -0.11
N ASP A 10 21.36 1.95 -0.74
CA ASP A 10 22.62 1.29 -0.36
C ASP A 10 23.14 1.79 1.00
N ARG A 11 22.96 3.08 1.34
CA ARG A 11 23.32 3.63 2.65
C ARG A 11 22.57 2.98 3.80
N TYR A 12 21.30 2.64 3.58
CA TYR A 12 20.42 2.08 4.60
C TYR A 12 20.28 0.55 4.48
N ASN A 13 20.89 -0.06 3.49
CA ASN A 13 20.65 -1.44 3.06
C ASN A 13 20.84 -2.49 4.16
N ASN A 14 21.84 -2.33 4.99
CA ASN A 14 22.11 -3.27 6.09
C ASN A 14 21.17 -3.04 7.29
N ARG A 15 20.62 -1.85 7.45
CA ARG A 15 19.75 -1.50 8.57
C ARG A 15 18.28 -1.72 8.27
N TYR A 16 17.89 -1.58 7.01
CA TYR A 16 16.50 -1.65 6.57
C TYR A 16 15.84 -3.01 6.83
N PHE A 17 16.63 -4.06 6.98
CA PHE A 17 16.17 -5.44 6.99
C PHE A 17 16.50 -6.24 8.24
N ASP A 18 17.18 -5.64 9.20
CA ASP A 18 17.28 -6.22 10.52
C ASP A 18 15.92 -6.13 11.23
N ASP A 19 15.54 -7.21 11.94
CA ASP A 19 14.33 -7.24 12.77
C ASP A 19 14.32 -6.16 13.86
N VAL A 20 15.45 -5.51 14.07
CA VAL A 20 15.69 -4.45 15.04
C VAL A 20 15.36 -3.05 14.50
N MET A 21 15.09 -2.89 13.19
CA MET A 21 14.84 -1.57 12.63
C MET A 21 13.56 -0.96 13.19
N ARG A 22 13.70 0.15 13.89
CA ARG A 22 12.56 0.91 14.43
C ARG A 22 11.79 1.55 13.29
N ASN A 23 10.48 1.65 13.44
CA ASN A 23 9.60 2.30 12.45
C ASN A 23 10.07 3.71 12.07
N GLU A 24 10.66 4.44 13.01
CA GLU A 24 11.19 5.80 12.85
C GLU A 24 12.37 5.89 11.85
N GLU A 25 13.25 4.88 11.84
CA GLU A 25 14.38 4.84 10.90
C GLU A 25 13.87 4.58 9.46
N LEU A 26 12.88 3.72 9.33
CA LEU A 26 12.25 3.42 8.05
C LEU A 26 11.50 4.62 7.49
N ASP A 27 10.79 5.34 8.35
CA ASP A 27 10.14 6.60 7.98
C ASP A 27 11.17 7.61 7.45
N THR A 28 12.33 7.71 8.11
CA THR A 28 13.41 8.59 7.68
C THR A 28 13.90 8.24 6.27
N VAL A 29 14.13 6.96 5.98
CA VAL A 29 14.54 6.50 4.64
C VAL A 29 13.48 6.84 3.60
N CYS A 30 12.22 6.53 3.88
CA CYS A 30 11.13 6.81 2.94
C CYS A 30 10.98 8.31 2.67
N TRP A 31 11.09 9.15 3.70
CA TRP A 31 11.02 10.60 3.54
C TRP A 31 12.21 11.17 2.77
N ASP A 32 13.41 10.63 2.93
CA ASP A 32 14.57 11.05 2.15
C ASP A 32 14.45 10.63 0.68
N LEU A 33 13.97 9.42 0.41
CA LEU A 33 13.66 9.00 -0.95
C LEU A 33 12.56 9.87 -1.59
N TYR A 34 11.53 10.21 -0.84
CA TYR A 34 10.48 11.10 -1.31
C TYR A 34 10.97 12.51 -1.61
N LYS A 35 11.90 13.07 -0.82
CA LYS A 35 12.53 14.35 -1.12
C LYS A 35 13.26 14.32 -2.47
N VAL A 36 14.06 13.27 -2.70
CA VAL A 36 14.77 13.09 -3.98
C VAL A 36 13.78 12.90 -5.13
N HIS A 37 12.73 12.11 -4.92
CA HIS A 37 11.67 11.92 -5.92
C HIS A 37 11.05 13.25 -6.37
N LYS A 38 10.72 14.14 -5.43
CA LYS A 38 10.13 15.45 -5.73
C LYS A 38 11.03 16.35 -6.57
N GLU A 39 12.35 16.20 -6.44
CA GLU A 39 13.32 16.95 -7.24
C GLU A 39 13.42 16.41 -8.68
N LYS A 40 13.09 15.14 -8.88
CA LYS A 40 13.22 14.46 -10.18
C LYS A 40 11.96 14.50 -11.03
N THR A 41 10.80 14.53 -10.41
CA THR A 41 9.50 14.44 -11.11
C THR A 41 8.38 15.14 -10.37
N ASP A 42 7.41 15.62 -11.14
CA ASP A 42 6.15 16.14 -10.63
C ASP A 42 5.09 15.07 -10.45
N LYS A 43 5.38 13.83 -10.86
CA LYS A 43 4.44 12.73 -10.90
C LYS A 43 4.70 11.76 -9.74
N ASP A 44 3.74 11.63 -8.85
CA ASP A 44 3.85 10.81 -7.64
C ASP A 44 3.23 9.41 -7.81
N PHE A 45 2.38 9.25 -8.85
CA PHE A 45 1.79 7.97 -9.22
C PHE A 45 1.51 7.89 -10.73
N TRP A 46 1.22 6.70 -11.24
CA TRP A 46 0.87 6.44 -12.63
C TRP A 46 -0.40 5.59 -12.71
N HIS A 47 -1.35 5.99 -13.56
CA HIS A 47 -2.35 5.06 -14.06
C HIS A 47 -1.65 4.16 -15.08
N VAL A 48 -1.59 2.87 -14.79
CA VAL A 48 -0.84 1.93 -15.62
C VAL A 48 -1.74 1.11 -16.52
N ASP A 49 -2.98 0.87 -16.10
CA ASP A 49 -3.95 0.11 -16.88
C ASP A 49 -5.38 0.35 -16.37
N ASN A 50 -6.36 -0.11 -17.15
CA ASN A 50 -7.73 -0.31 -16.72
C ASN A 50 -8.15 -1.74 -17.07
N ILE A 51 -8.19 -2.60 -16.06
CA ILE A 51 -8.48 -4.02 -16.19
C ILE A 51 -9.76 -4.31 -15.43
N GLU A 52 -10.79 -4.80 -16.12
CA GLU A 52 -12.07 -5.14 -15.45
C GLU A 52 -11.83 -6.23 -14.39
N PRO A 53 -12.10 -5.94 -13.11
CA PRO A 53 -11.93 -6.92 -12.05
C PRO A 53 -13.05 -7.96 -12.10
N ASN A 54 -12.75 -9.11 -12.64
CA ASN A 54 -13.67 -10.26 -12.69
C ASN A 54 -13.16 -11.36 -11.76
N PHE A 55 -13.49 -11.23 -10.47
CA PHE A 55 -13.03 -12.11 -9.41
C PHE A 55 -14.21 -12.60 -8.57
N PRO A 56 -14.93 -13.65 -9.02
CA PRO A 56 -16.06 -14.21 -8.27
C PRO A 56 -15.68 -14.65 -6.86
N GLU A 57 -14.39 -14.93 -6.63
CA GLU A 57 -13.86 -15.31 -5.32
C GLU A 57 -14.02 -14.18 -4.29
N LEU A 58 -14.02 -12.92 -4.73
CA LEU A 58 -14.18 -11.76 -3.84
C LEU A 58 -15.65 -11.57 -3.41
N ASP A 59 -16.61 -12.02 -4.23
CA ASP A 59 -18.04 -11.90 -3.94
C ASP A 59 -18.45 -12.76 -2.73
N ASN A 60 -17.65 -13.78 -2.41
CA ASN A 60 -17.88 -14.68 -1.29
C ASN A 60 -17.27 -14.17 0.03
N ILE A 61 -16.46 -13.09 -0.02
CA ILE A 61 -15.83 -12.53 1.18
C ILE A 61 -16.84 -11.61 1.86
N LYS A 62 -17.34 -12.03 3.00
CA LYS A 62 -18.22 -11.21 3.82
C LYS A 62 -17.39 -10.33 4.73
N LYS A 63 -17.81 -9.08 4.84
CA LYS A 63 -17.14 -8.06 5.64
C LYS A 63 -16.99 -8.47 7.11
N GLU A 64 -18.00 -9.14 7.67
CA GLU A 64 -18.00 -9.64 9.05
C GLU A 64 -16.99 -10.76 9.30
N ASP A 65 -16.60 -11.49 8.25
CA ASP A 65 -15.61 -12.57 8.32
C ASP A 65 -14.17 -12.05 8.24
N ILE A 66 -14.00 -10.78 7.88
CA ILE A 66 -12.67 -10.16 7.83
C ILE A 66 -12.27 -9.78 9.25
N ASP A 67 -11.25 -10.46 9.77
CA ASP A 67 -10.63 -10.08 11.04
C ASP A 67 -10.22 -8.60 10.98
N ALA A 68 -10.96 -7.78 11.70
CA ALA A 68 -10.68 -6.36 11.76
C ALA A 68 -9.29 -6.20 12.39
N LYS A 69 -8.26 -6.03 11.58
CA LYS A 69 -6.92 -5.59 12.03
C LYS A 69 -6.99 -4.14 12.55
N LYS A 70 -7.98 -3.91 13.42
CA LYS A 70 -8.39 -2.62 13.97
C LYS A 70 -7.24 -1.92 14.68
N ASP A 71 -6.41 -2.70 15.35
CA ASP A 71 -5.33 -2.18 16.19
C ASP A 71 -4.00 -1.99 15.44
N PHE A 72 -3.84 -2.62 14.27
CA PHE A 72 -2.59 -2.57 13.53
C PHE A 72 -2.26 -1.16 13.05
N PHE A 73 -3.24 -0.46 12.48
CA PHE A 73 -3.04 0.92 12.01
C PHE A 73 -3.00 1.94 13.15
N ALA A 74 -3.76 1.75 14.20
CA ALA A 74 -3.69 2.60 15.38
C ALA A 74 -2.32 2.50 16.08
N ALA A 75 -1.69 1.33 16.07
CA ALA A 75 -0.35 1.12 16.61
C ALA A 75 0.75 1.72 15.72
N GLN A 76 0.57 1.73 14.39
CA GLN A 76 1.56 2.29 13.46
C GLN A 76 1.57 3.82 13.40
N ASN A 77 0.44 4.47 13.64
CA ASN A 77 0.29 5.92 13.50
C ASN A 77 0.89 6.75 14.65
N GLY A 78 1.65 6.12 15.57
CA GLY A 78 2.39 6.80 16.60
C GLY A 78 1.55 7.56 17.64
N GLU A 79 2.23 8.11 18.64
CA GLU A 79 1.60 8.83 19.75
C GLU A 79 0.85 10.10 19.32
N TYR A 80 1.32 10.75 18.25
CA TYR A 80 0.70 11.97 17.70
C TYR A 80 -0.69 11.67 17.11
N ALA A 81 -0.81 10.64 16.28
CA ALA A 81 -2.10 10.26 15.70
C ALA A 81 -3.11 9.85 16.79
N ARG A 82 -2.66 9.16 17.84
CA ARG A 82 -3.52 8.80 18.99
C ARG A 82 -4.01 10.02 19.78
N LYS A 83 -3.21 11.09 19.87
CA LYS A 83 -3.57 12.31 20.60
C LYS A 83 -4.44 13.26 19.79
N VAL A 84 -4.19 13.36 18.48
CA VAL A 84 -4.83 14.38 17.62
C VAL A 84 -6.13 13.89 16.99
N ILE A 85 -6.29 12.55 16.84
CA ILE A 85 -7.45 11.97 16.18
C ILE A 85 -8.18 10.94 17.10
N PRO A 86 -8.54 11.31 18.32
CA PRO A 86 -9.12 10.35 19.27
C PRO A 86 -10.55 9.90 18.89
N LYS A 87 -11.17 10.52 17.89
CA LYS A 87 -12.57 10.26 17.50
C LYS A 87 -12.75 9.74 16.08
N VAL A 88 -11.71 9.70 15.28
CA VAL A 88 -11.79 9.16 13.92
C VAL A 88 -11.50 7.68 13.98
N LYS A 89 -12.46 6.86 13.56
CA LYS A 89 -12.23 5.43 13.39
C LYS A 89 -11.21 5.24 12.25
N SER A 90 -9.99 4.89 12.61
CA SER A 90 -8.99 4.44 11.65
C SER A 90 -9.24 2.96 11.38
N LEU A 91 -10.21 2.65 10.53
CA LEU A 91 -10.59 1.28 10.24
C LEU A 91 -10.58 1.04 8.74
N MET A 92 -9.60 0.26 8.33
CA MET A 92 -9.65 -0.45 7.08
C MET A 92 -9.66 -1.93 7.40
N LEU A 93 -10.63 -2.65 6.87
CA LEU A 93 -10.62 -4.09 6.91
C LEU A 93 -9.65 -4.59 5.85
N ILE A 94 -8.71 -5.46 6.24
CA ILE A 94 -7.70 -6.00 5.33
C ILE A 94 -7.74 -7.51 5.43
N GLN A 95 -7.99 -8.15 4.29
CA GLN A 95 -7.90 -9.59 4.12
C GLN A 95 -6.72 -9.92 3.23
N GLU A 96 -5.67 -10.55 3.78
CA GLU A 96 -4.60 -11.13 2.96
C GLU A 96 -5.16 -12.36 2.25
N MET A 97 -5.03 -12.39 0.93
CA MET A 97 -5.47 -13.52 0.12
C MET A 97 -4.47 -14.67 0.21
N ASP A 98 -4.97 -15.90 0.06
CA ASP A 98 -4.09 -17.07 0.02
C ASP A 98 -3.06 -16.91 -1.11
N ARG A 99 -1.78 -16.91 -0.74
CA ARG A 99 -0.66 -16.71 -1.68
C ARG A 99 -0.54 -17.78 -2.75
N LYS A 100 -1.06 -18.97 -2.47
CA LYS A 100 -1.11 -20.11 -3.40
C LYS A 100 -2.50 -20.28 -4.00
N GLY A 101 -3.44 -19.43 -3.62
CA GLY A 101 -4.82 -19.47 -4.09
C GLY A 101 -4.95 -19.10 -5.56
N GLU A 102 -6.07 -19.50 -6.14
CA GLU A 102 -6.36 -19.28 -7.56
C GLU A 102 -6.35 -17.79 -7.93
N LEU A 103 -6.98 -16.95 -7.12
CA LEU A 103 -7.02 -15.49 -7.32
C LEU A 103 -5.60 -14.90 -7.38
N THR A 104 -4.75 -15.21 -6.39
CA THR A 104 -3.38 -14.71 -6.35
C THR A 104 -2.59 -15.17 -7.58
N ASN A 105 -2.76 -16.40 -8.01
CA ASN A 105 -2.10 -16.92 -9.20
C ASN A 105 -2.61 -16.27 -10.50
N LYS A 106 -3.88 -15.93 -10.59
CA LYS A 106 -4.43 -15.14 -11.70
C LYS A 106 -3.81 -13.74 -11.76
N VAL A 107 -3.77 -13.06 -10.61
CA VAL A 107 -3.21 -11.70 -10.50
C VAL A 107 -1.71 -11.69 -10.79
N LYS A 108 -0.95 -12.68 -10.30
CA LYS A 108 0.48 -12.84 -10.65
C LYS A 108 0.70 -12.85 -12.16
N LYS A 109 -0.12 -13.59 -12.90
CA LYS A 109 0.00 -13.69 -14.37
C LYS A 109 -0.35 -12.37 -15.08
N ILE A 110 -1.35 -11.62 -14.58
CA ILE A 110 -1.76 -10.35 -15.17
C ILE A 110 -0.63 -9.32 -15.06
N PHE A 111 0.05 -9.27 -13.93
CA PHE A 111 1.06 -8.24 -13.61
C PHE A 111 2.51 -8.72 -13.74
N ASP A 112 2.72 -9.93 -14.23
CA ASP A 112 4.05 -10.54 -14.38
C ASP A 112 4.88 -10.50 -13.08
N TYR A 113 4.28 -11.06 -12.02
CA TYR A 113 4.93 -11.22 -10.72
C TYR A 113 5.45 -12.64 -10.52
N ASP A 114 6.69 -12.75 -10.06
CA ASP A 114 7.20 -14.01 -9.50
C ASP A 114 6.56 -14.29 -8.14
N GLU A 115 6.52 -13.26 -7.30
CA GLU A 115 5.96 -13.36 -5.96
C GLU A 115 5.06 -12.15 -5.65
N LEU A 116 3.93 -12.41 -5.01
CA LEU A 116 2.89 -11.43 -4.75
C LEU A 116 2.30 -11.59 -3.36
N VAL A 117 2.15 -10.47 -2.65
CA VAL A 117 1.23 -10.32 -1.54
C VAL A 117 0.02 -9.55 -2.05
N LEU A 118 -1.13 -10.19 -2.02
CA LEU A 118 -2.40 -9.65 -2.47
C LEU A 118 -3.31 -9.44 -1.26
N ASN A 119 -3.81 -8.22 -1.08
CA ASN A 119 -4.76 -7.93 -0.02
C ASN A 119 -6.03 -7.29 -0.58
N LEU A 120 -7.18 -7.75 -0.11
CA LEU A 120 -8.43 -7.03 -0.23
C LEU A 120 -8.51 -5.97 0.88
N HIS A 121 -8.77 -4.74 0.50
CA HIS A 121 -9.00 -3.64 1.42
C HIS A 121 -10.45 -3.18 1.30
N ILE A 122 -11.14 -3.09 2.44
CA ILE A 122 -12.48 -2.51 2.54
C ILE A 122 -12.40 -1.33 3.50
N GLN A 123 -12.64 -0.14 3.01
CA GLN A 123 -12.71 1.07 3.82
C GLN A 123 -14.13 1.53 4.02
N GLU A 124 -14.58 1.47 5.27
CA GLU A 124 -15.94 1.83 5.65
C GLU A 124 -16.18 3.34 5.61
N PRO A 125 -17.45 3.78 5.47
CA PRO A 125 -17.84 5.17 5.64
C PRO A 125 -17.39 5.77 6.97
N GLY A 126 -16.99 7.05 6.95
CA GLY A 126 -16.53 7.77 8.14
C GLY A 126 -15.14 7.37 8.63
N THR A 127 -14.36 6.62 7.85
CA THR A 127 -13.00 6.18 8.21
C THR A 127 -11.93 6.87 7.42
N MET A 128 -10.74 7.00 8.01
CA MET A 128 -9.56 7.53 7.34
C MET A 128 -8.30 6.79 7.78
N ILE A 129 -7.32 6.73 6.89
CA ILE A 129 -5.95 6.36 7.22
C ILE A 129 -5.10 7.61 6.98
N SER A 130 -4.45 8.08 8.04
CA SER A 130 -3.55 9.22 7.97
C SER A 130 -2.38 8.95 7.04
N ILE A 131 -1.66 10.00 6.67
CA ILE A 131 -0.47 9.89 5.83
C ILE A 131 0.55 8.94 6.46
N HIS A 132 0.99 7.96 5.70
CA HIS A 132 1.93 6.93 6.11
C HIS A 132 2.67 6.36 4.90
N VAL A 133 3.71 5.60 5.15
CA VAL A 133 4.36 4.71 4.18
C VAL A 133 4.18 3.27 4.63
N ASP A 134 4.06 2.35 3.68
CA ASP A 134 3.94 0.94 4.02
C ASP A 134 5.31 0.30 4.18
N TYR A 135 5.48 -0.40 5.29
CA TYR A 135 6.75 -1.06 5.60
C TYR A 135 6.95 -2.39 4.87
N ASN A 136 5.92 -2.94 4.24
CA ASN A 136 5.97 -4.18 3.44
C ASN A 136 6.65 -5.36 4.17
N ARG A 137 6.59 -5.40 5.50
CA ARG A 137 7.28 -6.39 6.35
C ARG A 137 6.90 -7.83 6.03
N SER A 138 5.64 -8.07 5.67
CA SER A 138 5.17 -9.40 5.30
C SER A 138 5.92 -9.95 4.09
N LEU A 139 6.18 -9.11 3.08
CA LEU A 139 6.95 -9.51 1.91
C LEU A 139 8.37 -9.91 2.30
N PHE A 140 9.03 -9.11 3.14
CA PHE A 140 10.42 -9.38 3.55
C PHE A 140 10.57 -10.54 4.51
N ARG A 141 9.63 -10.73 5.42
CA ARG A 141 9.61 -11.86 6.35
C ARG A 141 9.53 -13.19 5.61
N ASP A 142 8.72 -13.24 4.57
CA ASP A 142 8.36 -14.49 3.93
C ASP A 142 9.32 -14.88 2.79
N TYR A 143 10.22 -13.97 2.41
CA TYR A 143 11.28 -14.22 1.41
C TYR A 143 12.69 -13.95 1.96
N PRO A 144 13.09 -14.60 3.07
CA PRO A 144 14.36 -14.30 3.75
C PRO A 144 15.61 -14.70 2.93
N THR A 145 15.45 -15.58 1.95
CA THR A 145 16.55 -16.12 1.13
C THR A 145 16.93 -15.24 -0.06
N LYS A 146 16.05 -14.32 -0.48
CA LYS A 146 16.36 -13.40 -1.56
C LYS A 146 17.12 -12.18 -1.02
N SER A 147 18.07 -11.67 -1.78
CA SER A 147 18.74 -10.42 -1.43
C SER A 147 17.70 -9.33 -1.25
N LYS A 148 17.61 -8.79 -0.04
CA LYS A 148 16.65 -7.75 0.31
C LYS A 148 16.81 -6.51 -0.57
N THR A 149 18.04 -6.20 -0.98
CA THR A 149 18.34 -5.14 -1.97
C THR A 149 17.67 -5.40 -3.32
N LEU A 150 17.75 -6.63 -3.81
CA LEU A 150 17.13 -7.00 -5.08
C LEU A 150 15.60 -6.91 -4.97
N LEU A 151 15.03 -7.33 -3.85
CA LEU A 151 13.59 -7.22 -3.60
C LEU A 151 13.13 -5.76 -3.67
N ILE A 152 13.84 -4.84 -3.01
CA ILE A 152 13.49 -3.42 -3.02
C ILE A 152 13.59 -2.83 -4.43
N LYS A 153 14.67 -3.08 -5.14
CA LYS A 153 14.88 -2.54 -6.50
C LYS A 153 13.81 -3.00 -7.48
N ASN A 154 13.31 -4.22 -7.30
CA ASN A 154 12.31 -4.82 -8.18
C ASN A 154 10.88 -4.75 -7.65
N MET A 155 10.71 -4.25 -6.42
CA MET A 155 9.40 -4.19 -5.80
C MET A 155 8.48 -3.25 -6.57
N LYS A 156 7.38 -3.82 -7.06
CA LYS A 156 6.28 -3.10 -7.68
C LYS A 156 5.09 -3.10 -6.74
N ARG A 157 4.43 -1.97 -6.65
CA ARG A 157 3.23 -1.81 -5.85
C ARG A 157 2.13 -1.22 -6.68
N TYR A 158 0.96 -1.86 -6.65
CA TYR A 158 -0.23 -1.36 -7.33
C TYR A 158 -1.42 -1.34 -6.37
N VAL A 159 -2.36 -0.47 -6.71
CA VAL A 159 -3.75 -0.55 -6.24
C VAL A 159 -4.64 -0.74 -7.45
N TRP A 160 -5.55 -1.68 -7.32
CA TRP A 160 -6.57 -1.98 -8.31
C TRP A 160 -7.94 -1.69 -7.73
N PHE A 161 -8.63 -0.71 -8.29
CA PHE A 161 -9.93 -0.26 -7.80
C PHE A 161 -11.05 -1.17 -8.30
N LEU A 162 -11.83 -1.72 -7.38
CA LEU A 162 -12.88 -2.70 -7.68
C LEU A 162 -14.24 -2.04 -7.97
N GLN A 163 -14.35 -0.74 -7.80
CA GLN A 163 -15.55 0.04 -8.00
C GLN A 163 -15.24 1.48 -8.42
N ASP A 164 -16.23 2.19 -8.95
CA ASP A 164 -16.11 3.61 -9.26
C ASP A 164 -15.95 4.44 -7.98
N GLN A 165 -15.18 5.52 -8.10
CA GLN A 165 -15.02 6.49 -7.01
C GLN A 165 -16.38 7.14 -6.68
N GLN A 166 -16.75 7.10 -5.41
CA GLN A 166 -17.92 7.78 -4.91
C GLN A 166 -17.57 9.18 -4.38
N PRO A 167 -18.50 10.16 -4.47
CA PRO A 167 -18.31 11.45 -3.81
C PRO A 167 -17.95 11.27 -2.34
N GLY A 168 -16.91 11.96 -1.89
CA GLY A 168 -16.38 11.83 -0.52
C GLY A 168 -15.29 10.79 -0.33
N GLN A 169 -15.05 9.93 -1.31
CA GLN A 169 -13.90 9.02 -1.28
C GLN A 169 -12.64 9.73 -1.77
N MET A 170 -11.57 9.60 -0.99
CA MET A 170 -10.28 10.23 -1.27
C MET A 170 -9.15 9.22 -1.19
N PHE A 171 -8.22 9.34 -2.12
CA PHE A 171 -6.95 8.63 -2.12
C PHE A 171 -5.84 9.61 -2.53
N ASN A 172 -4.90 9.83 -1.64
CA ASN A 172 -3.78 10.73 -1.87
C ASN A 172 -2.48 9.92 -1.95
N VAL A 173 -1.65 10.24 -2.92
CA VAL A 173 -0.29 9.70 -3.06
C VAL A 173 0.67 10.86 -3.26
N GLY A 174 1.60 11.03 -2.32
CA GLY A 174 2.52 12.16 -2.32
C GLY A 174 1.78 13.50 -2.32
N ARG A 175 1.95 14.28 -3.39
CA ARG A 175 1.35 15.61 -3.60
C ARG A 175 0.02 15.57 -4.33
N GLN A 176 -0.43 14.41 -4.80
CA GLN A 176 -1.50 14.29 -5.78
C GLN A 176 -2.66 13.46 -5.24
N PHE A 177 -3.87 13.84 -5.65
CA PHE A 177 -5.06 13.03 -5.43
C PHE A 177 -5.26 12.09 -6.62
N VAL A 178 -5.52 10.83 -6.32
CA VAL A 178 -5.91 9.83 -7.31
C VAL A 178 -7.41 9.96 -7.56
N THR A 179 -7.79 10.04 -8.82
CA THR A 179 -9.16 9.84 -9.29
C THR A 179 -9.21 8.51 -10.01
N TRP A 180 -10.31 7.76 -9.85
CA TRP A 180 -10.38 6.42 -10.42
C TRP A 180 -11.79 6.04 -10.88
N LYS A 181 -11.82 5.07 -11.77
CA LYS A 181 -12.99 4.28 -12.13
C LYS A 181 -12.74 2.82 -11.76
N ARG A 182 -13.82 2.03 -11.76
CA ARG A 182 -13.71 0.57 -11.65
C ARG A 182 -12.73 0.04 -12.70
N GLY A 183 -11.85 -0.84 -12.27
CA GLY A 183 -10.82 -1.42 -13.11
C GLY A 183 -9.51 -0.65 -13.17
N ASP A 184 -9.46 0.61 -12.77
CA ASP A 184 -8.22 1.37 -12.80
C ASP A 184 -7.17 0.74 -11.90
N VAL A 185 -5.96 0.63 -12.45
CA VAL A 185 -4.76 0.18 -11.77
C VAL A 185 -3.79 1.34 -11.66
N VAL A 186 -3.40 1.65 -10.43
CA VAL A 186 -2.51 2.76 -10.12
C VAL A 186 -1.25 2.22 -9.44
N GLN A 187 -0.10 2.71 -9.90
CA GLN A 187 1.22 2.37 -9.37
C GLN A 187 1.88 3.60 -8.74
N TRP A 188 2.61 3.39 -7.66
CA TRP A 188 3.52 4.39 -7.09
C TRP A 188 4.75 3.72 -6.46
N PRO A 189 5.85 4.46 -6.28
CA PRO A 189 7.03 3.94 -5.59
C PRO A 189 6.70 3.48 -4.17
N TRP A 190 7.29 2.40 -3.74
CA TRP A 190 7.01 1.76 -2.44
C TRP A 190 7.22 2.70 -1.22
N TYR A 191 8.13 3.68 -1.35
CA TYR A 191 8.45 4.68 -0.33
C TYR A 191 7.50 5.89 -0.32
N MET A 192 6.53 5.93 -1.21
CA MET A 192 5.67 7.11 -1.36
C MET A 192 4.67 7.21 -0.22
N PRO A 193 4.66 8.36 0.51
CA PRO A 193 3.65 8.60 1.52
C PRO A 193 2.27 8.70 0.86
N HIS A 194 1.28 8.09 1.51
CA HIS A 194 -0.08 8.09 1.02
C HIS A 194 -1.09 8.11 2.16
N ALA A 195 -2.30 8.54 1.85
CA ALA A 195 -3.41 8.64 2.80
C ALA A 195 -4.73 8.34 2.11
N THR A 196 -5.72 7.92 2.88
CA THR A 196 -7.05 7.65 2.34
C THR A 196 -8.14 8.09 3.31
N ALA A 197 -9.27 8.52 2.76
CA ALA A 197 -10.48 8.78 3.53
C ALA A 197 -11.72 8.29 2.77
N ASN A 198 -12.74 7.90 3.52
CA ASN A 198 -14.03 7.55 2.97
C ASN A 198 -15.12 8.33 3.73
N ALA A 199 -15.49 9.48 3.19
CA ALA A 199 -16.61 10.30 3.66
C ALA A 199 -17.88 10.07 2.80
N SER A 200 -17.94 8.99 2.04
CA SER A 200 -19.12 8.58 1.29
C SER A 200 -20.06 7.72 2.15
N GLU A 201 -21.19 7.32 1.60
CA GLU A 201 -22.14 6.41 2.24
C GLU A 201 -21.87 4.93 1.92
N GLN A 202 -20.87 4.64 1.08
CA GLN A 202 -20.56 3.30 0.61
C GLN A 202 -19.18 2.85 1.02
N ASP A 203 -19.01 1.56 1.26
CA ASP A 203 -17.70 0.96 1.43
C ASP A 203 -16.86 1.16 0.15
N ARG A 204 -15.56 1.41 0.32
CA ARG A 204 -14.61 1.43 -0.78
C ARG A 204 -13.82 0.15 -0.80
N HIS A 205 -13.87 -0.55 -1.93
CA HIS A 205 -13.18 -1.82 -2.14
C HIS A 205 -12.04 -1.65 -3.13
N LEU A 206 -10.87 -2.19 -2.78
CA LEU A 206 -9.71 -2.24 -3.66
C LEU A 206 -8.82 -3.44 -3.34
N LEU A 207 -8.01 -3.85 -4.31
CA LEU A 207 -6.91 -4.79 -4.11
C LEU A 207 -5.60 -4.02 -4.02
N THR A 208 -4.76 -4.35 -3.05
CA THR A 208 -3.36 -3.93 -3.04
C THR A 208 -2.47 -5.09 -3.44
N LEU A 209 -1.56 -4.81 -4.35
CA LEU A 209 -0.63 -5.74 -4.93
C LEU A 209 0.78 -5.29 -4.61
N ILE A 210 1.56 -6.14 -3.96
CA ILE A 210 2.94 -5.86 -3.60
C ILE A 210 3.77 -7.09 -3.93
N GLY A 211 4.77 -6.94 -4.80
CA GLY A 211 5.56 -8.07 -5.24
C GLY A 211 6.75 -7.66 -6.14
N PHE A 212 7.36 -8.66 -6.76
CA PHE A 212 8.53 -8.52 -7.64
C PHE A 212 8.54 -9.62 -8.68
#